data_6725e75f564d67efd9ca2c0ea3ed2df0
#
_entry.id   6725e75f564d67efd9ca2c0ea3ed2df0
#
_cell.length_a   1.000
_cell.length_b   1.000
_cell.length_c   1.000
_cell.angle_alpha   90.00
_cell.angle_beta   90.00
_cell.angle_gamma   90.00
#
_symmetry.space_group_name_H-M   'P 1'
#
loop_
_entity.id
_entity.type
_entity.pdbx_description
1 polymer ?
#
loop_
_entity_poly.entity_id
_entity_poly.type
_entity_poly.pdbx_seq_one_letter_code
_entity_poly.pdbx_strand_id
1 'polypeptide(L)'
;TPVQGVAYASVSSSASPGVYQVPVQITYNNGLKVSTTVNVDVMGTTSIQVLAIWGTPSNPMVVMPGQQNVPLTIMVKNLGTTTLYNVSVTIGSNSVIQPSTYTVQIGDVPAGEVNYATIVASVSPSVSQGVYDVPVTVTYNGQNSQSVEMQVEILGYSQVTAIGVWGSPSNPIQVAPGVTNYPLTIVLVNAGTGTITNATLQLQDTQYVKFSQTSLTVGALPPGTPVDVMTVASLAPD
;
A
#
# COMPACT_ATOMS: atom_id res chain seq x y z
N THR A 1 -48.60 27.94 -27.94
CA THR A 1 -47.88 26.75 -27.53
C THR A 1 -46.40 27.04 -27.61
N PRO A 2 -45.59 26.65 -26.59
CA PRO A 2 -44.14 26.79 -26.66
C PRO A 2 -43.58 25.93 -27.80
N VAL A 3 -42.63 26.48 -28.56
CA VAL A 3 -41.87 25.74 -29.58
C VAL A 3 -40.56 25.28 -28.95
N GLN A 4 -40.24 24.01 -29.08
CA GLN A 4 -38.99 23.44 -28.61
C GLN A 4 -37.99 23.35 -29.76
N GLY A 5 -36.77 23.81 -29.50
CA GLY A 5 -35.60 23.58 -30.34
C GLY A 5 -34.52 22.84 -29.55
N VAL A 6 -33.72 22.01 -30.22
CA VAL A 6 -32.58 21.32 -29.62
C VAL A 6 -31.30 21.93 -30.17
N ALA A 7 -30.42 22.32 -29.27
CA ALA A 7 -29.05 22.75 -29.59
C ALA A 7 -28.04 21.84 -28.82
N TYR A 8 -26.93 21.54 -29.45
CA TYR A 8 -25.83 20.83 -28.82
C TYR A 8 -24.75 21.82 -28.41
N ALA A 9 -24.25 21.68 -27.20
CA ALA A 9 -23.19 22.53 -26.68
C ALA A 9 -22.11 21.64 -26.03
N SER A 10 -20.88 22.13 -26.03
CA SER A 10 -19.76 21.54 -25.30
C SER A 10 -19.41 22.42 -24.11
N VAL A 11 -19.21 21.80 -22.96
CA VAL A 11 -18.74 22.49 -21.76
C VAL A 11 -17.20 22.39 -21.74
N SER A 12 -16.53 23.53 -21.48
CA SER A 12 -15.06 23.52 -21.32
C SER A 12 -14.65 22.65 -20.15
N SER A 13 -13.57 21.90 -20.31
CA SER A 13 -12.97 21.10 -19.21
C SER A 13 -12.47 21.98 -18.05
N SER A 14 -12.29 23.28 -18.26
CA SER A 14 -11.91 24.27 -17.25
C SER A 14 -13.10 24.98 -16.61
N ALA A 15 -14.34 24.68 -17.02
CA ALA A 15 -15.51 25.27 -16.41
C ALA A 15 -15.73 24.76 -14.99
N SER A 16 -15.85 25.66 -14.03
CA SER A 16 -16.22 25.29 -12.66
C SER A 16 -17.73 24.99 -12.59
N PRO A 17 -18.18 24.16 -11.65
CA PRO A 17 -19.59 23.95 -11.40
C PRO A 17 -20.30 25.27 -11.05
N GLY A 18 -21.50 25.47 -11.59
CA GLY A 18 -22.27 26.67 -11.35
C GLY A 18 -23.25 27.00 -12.47
N VAL A 19 -24.02 28.05 -12.27
CA VAL A 19 -24.98 28.53 -13.25
C VAL A 19 -24.32 29.60 -14.11
N TYR A 20 -24.25 29.33 -15.40
CA TYR A 20 -23.71 30.27 -16.40
C TYR A 20 -24.82 30.92 -17.17
N GLN A 21 -24.77 32.26 -17.28
CA GLN A 21 -25.70 33.03 -18.12
C GLN A 21 -25.14 33.10 -19.54
N VAL A 22 -25.79 32.36 -20.45
CA VAL A 22 -25.40 32.33 -21.86
C VAL A 22 -26.28 33.34 -22.63
N PRO A 23 -25.68 34.37 -23.27
CA PRO A 23 -26.45 35.33 -24.07
C PRO A 23 -26.95 34.64 -25.35
N VAL A 24 -28.24 34.84 -25.64
CA VAL A 24 -28.87 34.34 -26.86
C VAL A 24 -29.54 35.47 -27.58
N GLN A 25 -29.50 35.44 -28.90
CA GLN A 25 -30.15 36.39 -29.77
C GLN A 25 -31.21 35.67 -30.60
N ILE A 26 -32.42 36.15 -30.52
CA ILE A 26 -33.56 35.64 -31.30
C ILE A 26 -33.85 36.60 -32.43
N THR A 27 -33.83 36.11 -33.67
CA THR A 27 -34.19 36.87 -34.86
C THR A 27 -35.60 36.43 -35.32
N TYR A 28 -36.49 37.39 -35.56
CA TYR A 28 -37.87 37.14 -35.92
C TYR A 28 -38.37 38.18 -36.93
N ASN A 29 -39.55 37.97 -37.52
CA ASN A 29 -40.22 38.91 -38.43
C ASN A 29 -39.30 39.61 -39.44
N ASN A 30 -38.59 38.85 -40.27
CA ASN A 30 -37.71 39.32 -41.34
C ASN A 30 -36.50 40.15 -40.86
N GLY A 31 -35.94 39.87 -39.70
CA GLY A 31 -34.69 40.49 -39.31
C GLY A 31 -34.68 41.29 -38.02
N LEU A 32 -35.83 41.42 -37.34
CA LEU A 32 -35.87 41.99 -35.99
C LEU A 32 -35.15 41.07 -35.00
N LYS A 33 -34.45 41.67 -34.04
CA LYS A 33 -33.62 40.94 -33.08
C LYS A 33 -33.99 41.29 -31.64
N VAL A 34 -34.05 40.31 -30.79
CA VAL A 34 -34.13 40.47 -29.34
C VAL A 34 -33.04 39.63 -28.68
N SER A 35 -32.39 40.20 -27.69
CA SER A 35 -31.36 39.50 -26.91
C SER A 35 -31.91 39.16 -25.53
N THR A 36 -31.60 37.97 -25.06
CA THR A 36 -31.92 37.50 -23.71
C THR A 36 -30.77 36.61 -23.21
N THR A 37 -30.89 36.07 -22.01
CA THR A 37 -29.95 35.11 -21.45
C THR A 37 -30.67 33.81 -21.10
N VAL A 38 -29.95 32.71 -21.25
CA VAL A 38 -30.38 31.37 -20.78
C VAL A 38 -29.44 30.95 -19.68
N ASN A 39 -29.99 30.48 -18.59
CA ASN A 39 -29.20 29.85 -17.53
C ASN A 39 -28.86 28.42 -17.91
N VAL A 40 -27.55 28.09 -17.91
CA VAL A 40 -27.03 26.75 -18.13
C VAL A 40 -26.36 26.33 -16.84
N ASP A 41 -26.84 25.25 -16.23
CA ASP A 41 -26.28 24.70 -15.02
C ASP A 41 -25.21 23.66 -15.37
N VAL A 42 -23.98 23.95 -14.94
CA VAL A 42 -22.84 23.01 -15.04
C VAL A 42 -22.70 22.30 -13.71
N MET A 43 -23.08 21.05 -13.70
CA MET A 43 -22.97 20.20 -12.51
C MET A 43 -21.52 19.79 -12.26
N GLY A 44 -21.13 19.78 -10.99
CA GLY A 44 -19.83 19.22 -10.57
C GLY A 44 -19.86 17.71 -10.55
N THR A 45 -18.69 17.14 -10.71
CA THR A 45 -18.46 15.70 -10.52
C THR A 45 -17.83 15.43 -9.16
N THR A 46 -18.23 14.32 -8.55
CA THR A 46 -17.61 13.80 -7.34
C THR A 46 -16.83 12.55 -7.70
N SER A 47 -15.56 12.51 -7.35
CA SER A 47 -14.70 11.33 -7.49
C SER A 47 -13.71 11.36 -6.35
N ILE A 48 -13.66 10.28 -5.58
CA ILE A 48 -12.90 10.19 -4.33
C ILE A 48 -11.94 9.01 -4.42
N GLN A 49 -10.70 9.26 -4.04
CA GLN A 49 -9.70 8.23 -3.81
C GLN A 49 -9.29 8.27 -2.33
N VAL A 50 -9.23 7.10 -1.70
CA VAL A 50 -8.71 6.95 -0.33
C VAL A 50 -7.42 6.15 -0.36
N LEU A 51 -6.39 6.68 0.29
CA LEU A 51 -5.08 6.06 0.43
C LEU A 51 -4.76 5.94 1.92
N ALA A 52 -3.98 4.94 2.28
CA ALA A 52 -3.45 4.78 3.63
C ALA A 52 -1.94 4.62 3.60
N ILE A 53 -1.29 5.22 4.57
CA ILE A 53 0.12 5.00 4.86
C ILE A 53 0.32 4.79 6.34
N TRP A 54 1.18 3.85 6.69
CA TRP A 54 1.63 3.69 8.06
C TRP A 54 2.62 4.80 8.43
N GLY A 55 2.48 5.33 9.65
CA GLY A 55 3.20 6.52 10.06
C GLY A 55 2.52 7.81 9.58
N THR A 56 3.32 8.77 9.18
CA THR A 56 2.87 10.04 8.60
C THR A 56 3.48 10.24 7.21
N PRO A 57 2.92 11.12 6.35
CA PRO A 57 3.49 11.39 5.02
C PRO A 57 4.96 11.82 5.05
N SER A 58 5.39 12.51 6.12
CA SER A 58 6.78 12.94 6.31
C SER A 58 7.67 11.89 6.97
N ASN A 59 7.08 10.89 7.62
CA ASN A 59 7.80 9.81 8.29
C ASN A 59 7.02 8.50 8.12
N PRO A 60 7.03 7.89 6.93
CA PRO A 60 6.35 6.62 6.68
C PRO A 60 7.02 5.49 7.47
N MET A 61 6.22 4.54 7.91
CA MET A 61 6.65 3.41 8.71
C MET A 61 6.40 2.11 7.96
N VAL A 62 7.23 1.12 8.23
CA VAL A 62 7.00 -0.27 7.83
C VAL A 62 6.28 -0.98 8.96
N VAL A 63 5.24 -1.73 8.66
CA VAL A 63 4.49 -2.51 9.64
C VAL A 63 4.48 -3.99 9.30
N MET A 64 4.37 -4.78 10.34
CA MET A 64 4.44 -6.24 10.29
C MET A 64 3.14 -6.86 10.82
N PRO A 65 2.83 -8.09 10.43
CA PRO A 65 1.74 -8.84 11.04
C PRO A 65 1.85 -8.88 12.58
N GLY A 66 0.74 -8.66 13.26
CA GLY A 66 0.66 -8.65 14.72
C GLY A 66 1.18 -7.38 15.40
N GLN A 67 1.66 -6.39 14.67
CA GLN A 67 2.12 -5.14 15.24
C GLN A 67 0.96 -4.33 15.80
N GLN A 68 1.14 -3.79 17.01
CA GLN A 68 0.08 -3.13 17.76
C GLN A 68 0.31 -1.62 17.86
N ASN A 69 -0.80 -0.88 17.89
CA ASN A 69 -0.83 0.56 18.21
C ASN A 69 0.08 1.41 17.31
N VAL A 70 0.05 1.18 16.00
CA VAL A 70 0.85 1.91 15.02
C VAL A 70 0.04 3.06 14.43
N PRO A 71 0.62 4.25 14.23
CA PRO A 71 -0.05 5.32 13.50
C PRO A 71 -0.39 4.91 12.07
N LEU A 72 -1.63 5.14 11.66
CA LEU A 72 -2.15 4.96 10.31
C LEU A 72 -2.73 6.27 9.84
N THR A 73 -2.15 6.87 8.80
CA THR A 73 -2.66 8.08 8.18
C THR A 73 -3.55 7.73 7.01
N ILE A 74 -4.79 8.20 7.07
CA ILE A 74 -5.81 8.04 6.04
C ILE A 74 -5.88 9.35 5.27
N MET A 75 -5.66 9.29 3.96
CA MET A 75 -5.66 10.43 3.05
C MET A 75 -6.84 10.32 2.10
N VAL A 76 -7.60 11.40 1.98
CA VAL A 76 -8.69 11.52 1.01
C VAL A 76 -8.27 12.51 -0.06
N LYS A 77 -8.24 12.05 -1.30
CA LYS A 77 -8.00 12.86 -2.49
C LYS A 77 -9.33 13.10 -3.22
N ASN A 78 -9.64 14.36 -3.43
CA ASN A 78 -10.79 14.76 -4.23
C ASN A 78 -10.38 14.88 -5.69
N LEU A 79 -10.77 13.90 -6.50
CA LEU A 79 -10.52 13.89 -7.95
C LEU A 79 -11.70 14.56 -8.74
N GLY A 80 -12.72 15.03 -8.02
CA GLY A 80 -13.86 15.71 -8.59
C GLY A 80 -13.60 17.21 -8.82
N THR A 81 -14.65 17.92 -9.22
CA THR A 81 -14.59 19.34 -9.56
C THR A 81 -15.25 20.25 -8.51
N THR A 82 -15.84 19.66 -7.46
CA THR A 82 -16.47 20.40 -6.34
C THR A 82 -15.76 20.10 -5.04
N THR A 83 -15.72 21.09 -4.13
CA THR A 83 -15.23 20.89 -2.77
C THR A 83 -16.12 19.89 -2.01
N LEU A 84 -15.49 18.95 -1.32
CA LEU A 84 -16.16 18.06 -0.39
C LEU A 84 -16.08 18.67 1.01
N TYR A 85 -17.22 18.94 1.63
CA TYR A 85 -17.29 19.54 2.96
C TYR A 85 -17.54 18.50 4.04
N ASN A 86 -16.95 18.73 5.22
CA ASN A 86 -17.11 17.88 6.41
C ASN A 86 -16.86 16.39 6.10
N VAL A 87 -15.78 16.09 5.39
CA VAL A 87 -15.44 14.72 5.00
C VAL A 87 -15.09 13.90 6.23
N SER A 88 -15.70 12.72 6.34
CA SER A 88 -15.32 11.69 7.29
C SER A 88 -15.15 10.35 6.59
N VAL A 89 -14.26 9.51 7.12
CA VAL A 89 -14.01 8.15 6.62
C VAL A 89 -14.36 7.16 7.71
N THR A 90 -15.25 6.22 7.40
CA THR A 90 -15.59 5.09 8.27
C THR A 90 -14.98 3.82 7.71
N ILE A 91 -14.12 3.18 8.50
CA ILE A 91 -13.45 1.91 8.15
C ILE A 91 -14.46 0.79 8.34
N GLY A 92 -14.67 0.01 7.29
CA GLY A 92 -15.56 -1.14 7.30
C GLY A 92 -14.94 -2.36 8.00
N SER A 93 -15.78 -3.38 8.16
CA SER A 93 -15.36 -4.66 8.74
C SER A 93 -14.31 -5.31 7.86
N ASN A 94 -13.18 -5.68 8.43
CA ASN A 94 -12.06 -6.33 7.74
C ASN A 94 -11.26 -7.21 8.71
N SER A 95 -10.44 -8.09 8.17
CA SER A 95 -9.58 -9.01 8.95
C SER A 95 -8.11 -8.56 9.02
N VAL A 96 -7.79 -7.42 8.42
CA VAL A 96 -6.41 -6.95 8.23
C VAL A 96 -5.96 -6.04 9.35
N ILE A 97 -6.77 -5.01 9.62
CA ILE A 97 -6.45 -4.00 10.63
C ILE A 97 -7.57 -3.86 11.66
N GLN A 98 -7.18 -3.51 12.86
CA GLN A 98 -8.10 -3.13 13.95
C GLN A 98 -7.80 -1.68 14.36
N PRO A 99 -8.59 -0.71 13.88
CA PRO A 99 -8.39 0.69 14.23
C PRO A 99 -8.88 0.97 15.65
N SER A 100 -8.24 1.91 16.33
CA SER A 100 -8.70 2.42 17.65
C SER A 100 -10.00 3.21 17.54
N THR A 101 -10.25 3.78 16.36
CA THR A 101 -11.45 4.54 16.00
C THR A 101 -11.86 4.20 14.59
N TYR A 102 -13.10 3.75 14.41
CA TYR A 102 -13.59 3.34 13.08
C TYR A 102 -13.98 4.51 12.19
N THR A 103 -14.37 5.64 12.76
CA THR A 103 -14.72 6.85 11.99
C THR A 103 -13.74 7.96 12.31
N VAL A 104 -13.13 8.53 11.27
CA VAL A 104 -12.14 9.60 11.37
C VAL A 104 -12.60 10.83 10.57
N GLN A 105 -12.45 12.00 11.18
CA GLN A 105 -12.75 13.28 10.53
C GLN A 105 -11.55 13.76 9.73
N ILE A 106 -11.78 14.02 8.44
CA ILE A 106 -10.77 14.54 7.51
C ILE A 106 -10.91 16.06 7.37
N GLY A 107 -12.15 16.59 7.47
CA GLY A 107 -12.46 17.98 7.22
C GLY A 107 -12.79 18.26 5.75
N ASP A 108 -12.63 19.50 5.31
CA ASP A 108 -12.93 19.89 3.94
C ASP A 108 -11.81 19.50 2.99
N VAL A 109 -12.18 19.00 1.80
CA VAL A 109 -11.23 18.61 0.74
C VAL A 109 -11.61 19.36 -0.56
N PRO A 110 -10.90 20.44 -0.89
CA PRO A 110 -11.13 21.16 -2.14
C PRO A 110 -10.92 20.29 -3.38
N ALA A 111 -11.48 20.70 -4.50
CA ALA A 111 -11.31 20.01 -5.78
C ALA A 111 -9.82 19.87 -6.16
N GLY A 112 -9.38 18.66 -6.47
CA GLY A 112 -7.99 18.34 -6.83
C GLY A 112 -7.04 18.19 -5.64
N GLU A 113 -7.44 18.56 -4.43
CA GLU A 113 -6.60 18.57 -3.23
C GLU A 113 -6.70 17.27 -2.43
N VAL A 114 -5.77 17.13 -1.47
CA VAL A 114 -5.69 16.02 -0.51
C VAL A 114 -5.78 16.59 0.90
N ASN A 115 -6.60 15.95 1.73
CA ASN A 115 -6.57 16.16 3.17
C ASN A 115 -6.47 14.82 3.89
N TYR A 116 -5.98 14.80 5.13
CA TYR A 116 -5.68 13.56 5.85
C TYR A 116 -5.89 13.69 7.35
N ALA A 117 -6.04 12.55 8.00
CA ALA A 117 -5.99 12.44 9.46
C ALA A 117 -5.28 11.13 9.85
N THR A 118 -4.68 11.13 11.02
CA THR A 118 -3.94 9.99 11.56
C THR A 118 -4.71 9.39 12.73
N ILE A 119 -4.89 8.08 12.70
CA ILE A 119 -5.43 7.27 13.79
C ILE A 119 -4.37 6.27 14.26
N VAL A 120 -4.67 5.53 15.32
CA VAL A 120 -3.88 4.39 15.73
C VAL A 120 -4.60 3.11 15.29
N ALA A 121 -3.86 2.15 14.73
CA ALA A 121 -4.39 0.86 14.34
C ALA A 121 -3.41 -0.26 14.70
N SER A 122 -3.96 -1.47 14.86
CA SER A 122 -3.18 -2.70 15.04
C SER A 122 -3.34 -3.59 13.83
N VAL A 123 -2.29 -4.30 13.47
CA VAL A 123 -2.29 -5.25 12.35
C VAL A 123 -2.62 -6.64 12.89
N SER A 124 -3.52 -7.35 12.23
CA SER A 124 -3.85 -8.73 12.60
C SER A 124 -2.62 -9.64 12.52
N PRO A 125 -2.38 -10.52 13.51
CA PRO A 125 -1.26 -11.46 13.47
C PRO A 125 -1.43 -12.57 12.42
N SER A 126 -2.65 -12.77 11.91
CA SER A 126 -2.96 -13.81 10.93
C SER A 126 -2.79 -13.38 9.47
N VAL A 127 -2.52 -12.08 9.21
CA VAL A 127 -2.25 -11.62 7.85
C VAL A 127 -0.82 -11.93 7.43
N SER A 128 -0.63 -12.19 6.14
CA SER A 128 0.70 -12.29 5.54
C SER A 128 1.18 -10.92 5.06
N GLN A 129 2.42 -10.82 4.59
CA GLN A 129 2.85 -9.64 3.85
C GLN A 129 2.04 -9.48 2.55
N GLY A 130 1.73 -8.26 2.17
CA GLY A 130 0.96 -7.96 0.96
C GLY A 130 0.26 -6.62 1.03
N VAL A 131 -0.45 -6.30 -0.05
CA VAL A 131 -1.35 -5.16 -0.13
C VAL A 131 -2.77 -5.68 0.02
N TYR A 132 -3.53 -5.05 0.90
CA TYR A 132 -4.89 -5.45 1.23
C TYR A 132 -5.86 -4.31 0.95
N ASP A 133 -6.99 -4.64 0.33
CA ASP A 133 -8.08 -3.72 0.11
C ASP A 133 -8.98 -3.74 1.36
N VAL A 134 -9.06 -2.61 2.05
CA VAL A 134 -9.89 -2.40 3.24
C VAL A 134 -11.08 -1.54 2.85
N PRO A 135 -12.33 -2.05 3.00
CA PRO A 135 -13.51 -1.28 2.63
C PRO A 135 -13.69 -0.06 3.54
N VAL A 136 -13.91 1.09 2.94
CA VAL A 136 -14.21 2.32 3.66
C VAL A 136 -15.41 3.03 3.06
N THR A 137 -16.14 3.75 3.90
CA THR A 137 -17.22 4.64 3.47
C THR A 137 -16.81 6.07 3.75
N VAL A 138 -16.76 6.87 2.70
CA VAL A 138 -16.50 8.32 2.78
C VAL A 138 -17.83 9.04 2.81
N THR A 139 -18.08 9.82 3.87
CA THR A 139 -19.27 10.68 4.01
C THR A 139 -18.84 12.13 3.84
N TYR A 140 -19.63 12.92 3.10
CA TYR A 140 -19.34 14.32 2.77
C TYR A 140 -20.64 15.11 2.50
N ASN A 141 -20.57 16.42 2.55
CA ASN A 141 -21.69 17.34 2.26
C ASN A 141 -22.98 16.97 3.03
N GLY A 142 -22.82 16.60 4.30
CA GLY A 142 -23.88 16.26 5.21
C GLY A 142 -24.30 14.79 5.20
N GLN A 143 -24.85 14.26 4.11
CA GLN A 143 -25.36 12.87 4.07
C GLN A 143 -24.96 12.08 2.83
N ASN A 144 -24.21 12.67 1.92
CA ASN A 144 -23.70 11.94 0.77
C ASN A 144 -22.64 10.96 1.21
N SER A 145 -22.64 9.76 0.64
CA SER A 145 -21.63 8.76 0.95
C SER A 145 -21.21 7.98 -0.28
N GLN A 146 -19.96 7.55 -0.27
CA GLN A 146 -19.39 6.71 -1.31
C GLN A 146 -18.54 5.62 -0.64
N SER A 147 -18.79 4.36 -1.02
CA SER A 147 -17.94 3.25 -0.61
C SER A 147 -16.78 3.09 -1.60
N VAL A 148 -15.58 2.99 -1.07
CA VAL A 148 -14.34 2.80 -1.85
C VAL A 148 -13.42 1.82 -1.09
N GLU A 149 -12.45 1.26 -1.79
CA GLU A 149 -11.41 0.44 -1.18
C GLU A 149 -10.19 1.30 -0.84
N MET A 150 -9.67 1.13 0.36
CA MET A 150 -8.45 1.74 0.85
C MET A 150 -7.35 0.69 0.88
N GLN A 151 -6.28 0.91 0.12
CA GLN A 151 -5.15 -0.03 0.11
C GLN A 151 -4.27 0.17 1.35
N VAL A 152 -4.01 -0.95 2.03
CA VAL A 152 -3.13 -1.01 3.21
C VAL A 152 -2.02 -2.00 2.93
N GLU A 153 -0.78 -1.55 2.98
CA GLU A 153 0.39 -2.41 2.76
C GLU A 153 0.92 -2.95 4.08
N ILE A 154 1.07 -4.26 4.16
CA ILE A 154 1.70 -4.96 5.28
C ILE A 154 2.99 -5.59 4.77
N LEU A 155 4.12 -5.18 5.33
CA LEU A 155 5.41 -5.73 4.98
C LEU A 155 5.81 -6.79 6.02
N GLY A 156 6.41 -7.91 5.54
CA GLY A 156 7.01 -8.90 6.41
C GLY A 156 8.34 -8.40 6.96
N TYR A 157 8.75 -8.93 8.09
CA TYR A 157 10.14 -8.80 8.51
C TYR A 157 10.93 -10.05 8.11
N SER A 158 12.22 -9.85 7.86
CA SER A 158 13.16 -10.93 7.53
C SER A 158 14.08 -11.18 8.72
N GLN A 159 14.08 -12.39 9.19
CA GLN A 159 15.03 -12.88 10.20
C GLN A 159 15.51 -14.26 9.80
N VAL A 160 16.80 -14.42 9.60
CA VAL A 160 17.38 -15.71 9.24
C VAL A 160 18.26 -16.19 10.38
N THR A 161 18.06 -17.44 10.79
CA THR A 161 18.98 -18.16 11.66
C THR A 161 19.75 -19.18 10.83
N ALA A 162 21.02 -19.40 11.17
CA ALA A 162 21.88 -20.34 10.48
C ALA A 162 22.58 -21.28 11.49
N ILE A 163 22.61 -22.55 11.17
CA ILE A 163 23.32 -23.57 11.94
C ILE A 163 24.23 -24.37 10.99
N GLY A 164 25.50 -24.48 11.32
CA GLY A 164 26.46 -25.33 10.59
C GLY A 164 26.51 -26.74 11.17
N VAL A 165 26.41 -27.74 10.31
CA VAL A 165 26.50 -29.17 10.67
C VAL A 165 27.53 -29.82 9.75
N TRP A 166 28.57 -30.40 10.31
CA TRP A 166 29.51 -31.20 9.54
C TRP A 166 28.82 -32.48 9.05
N GLY A 167 28.93 -32.77 7.77
CA GLY A 167 28.13 -33.80 7.10
C GLY A 167 26.75 -33.26 6.72
N SER A 168 25.70 -33.95 7.12
CA SER A 168 24.30 -33.53 6.91
C SER A 168 23.52 -33.56 8.23
N PRO A 169 22.39 -32.84 8.34
CA PRO A 169 21.55 -32.88 9.54
C PRO A 169 21.07 -34.30 9.92
N SER A 170 20.85 -35.16 8.92
CA SER A 170 20.43 -36.55 9.11
C SER A 170 21.60 -37.50 9.43
N ASN A 171 22.82 -37.09 9.11
CA ASN A 171 24.05 -37.89 9.38
C ASN A 171 25.21 -36.94 9.73
N PRO A 172 25.17 -36.34 10.95
CA PRO A 172 26.22 -35.44 11.39
C PRO A 172 27.52 -36.22 11.66
N ILE A 173 28.65 -35.63 11.29
CA ILE A 173 29.97 -36.18 11.53
C ILE A 173 30.77 -35.29 12.49
N GLN A 174 31.60 -35.90 13.28
CA GLN A 174 32.57 -35.18 14.12
C GLN A 174 33.85 -34.96 13.33
N VAL A 175 34.40 -33.75 13.42
CA VAL A 175 35.67 -33.41 12.78
C VAL A 175 36.68 -32.94 13.82
N ALA A 176 37.95 -33.19 13.54
CA ALA A 176 39.08 -32.76 14.38
C ALA A 176 39.81 -31.58 13.72
N PRO A 177 40.61 -30.81 14.47
CA PRO A 177 41.52 -29.83 13.89
C PRO A 177 42.43 -30.44 12.82
N GLY A 178 42.74 -29.66 11.78
CA GLY A 178 43.60 -30.12 10.68
C GLY A 178 42.87 -30.89 9.56
N VAL A 179 41.57 -31.18 9.68
CA VAL A 179 40.83 -31.82 8.59
C VAL A 179 40.67 -30.86 7.39
N THR A 180 40.76 -31.40 6.19
CA THR A 180 40.65 -30.62 4.97
C THR A 180 39.55 -31.15 4.07
N ASN A 181 38.86 -30.25 3.40
CA ASN A 181 37.81 -30.55 2.41
C ASN A 181 36.69 -31.47 2.92
N TYR A 182 36.22 -31.22 4.13
CA TYR A 182 35.07 -31.94 4.69
C TYR A 182 33.72 -31.27 4.33
N PRO A 183 32.70 -32.08 4.07
CA PRO A 183 31.37 -31.53 3.79
C PRO A 183 30.79 -30.81 5.01
N LEU A 184 30.27 -29.61 4.78
CA LEU A 184 29.58 -28.77 5.77
C LEU A 184 28.23 -28.40 5.21
N THR A 185 27.15 -28.70 5.91
CA THR A 185 25.80 -28.24 5.61
C THR A 185 25.46 -27.08 6.50
N ILE A 186 24.99 -25.98 5.90
CA ILE A 186 24.46 -24.83 6.60
C ILE A 186 22.95 -24.88 6.46
N VAL A 187 22.28 -25.09 7.57
CA VAL A 187 20.81 -25.10 7.66
C VAL A 187 20.36 -23.67 7.93
N LEU A 188 19.60 -23.11 7.00
CA LEU A 188 19.03 -21.77 7.09
C LEU A 188 17.53 -21.88 7.42
N VAL A 189 17.09 -21.13 8.42
CA VAL A 189 15.66 -21.04 8.76
C VAL A 189 15.26 -19.58 8.75
N ASN A 190 14.28 -19.24 7.92
CA ASN A 190 13.65 -17.94 7.94
C ASN A 190 12.66 -17.89 9.12
N ALA A 191 13.06 -17.25 10.20
CA ALA A 191 12.23 -17.01 11.38
C ALA A 191 11.35 -15.75 11.22
N GLY A 192 11.42 -15.09 10.06
CA GLY A 192 10.57 -13.97 9.71
C GLY A 192 9.17 -14.39 9.24
N THR A 193 8.35 -13.43 8.82
CA THR A 193 6.96 -13.67 8.41
C THR A 193 6.78 -13.69 6.89
N GLY A 194 7.76 -13.17 6.13
CA GLY A 194 7.71 -13.12 4.67
C GLY A 194 8.71 -14.10 4.03
N THR A 195 8.37 -14.64 2.85
CA THR A 195 9.31 -15.42 2.05
C THR A 195 10.44 -14.53 1.57
N ILE A 196 11.69 -14.92 1.86
CA ILE A 196 12.89 -14.30 1.29
C ILE A 196 13.12 -14.91 -0.09
N THR A 197 13.26 -14.11 -1.12
CA THR A 197 13.52 -14.58 -2.49
C THR A 197 14.92 -14.18 -2.94
N ASN A 198 15.48 -14.96 -3.87
CA ASN A 198 16.82 -14.72 -4.44
C ASN A 198 17.92 -14.58 -3.37
N ALA A 199 17.80 -15.35 -2.28
CA ALA A 199 18.80 -15.33 -1.21
C ALA A 199 20.15 -15.90 -1.69
N THR A 200 21.21 -15.27 -1.23
CA THR A 200 22.60 -15.76 -1.37
C THR A 200 23.24 -15.80 0.01
N LEU A 201 23.98 -16.85 0.29
CA LEU A 201 24.76 -17.01 1.51
C LEU A 201 26.20 -16.60 1.23
N GLN A 202 26.71 -15.63 1.98
CA GLN A 202 28.11 -15.22 1.95
C GLN A 202 28.81 -15.78 3.19
N LEU A 203 29.83 -16.60 2.98
CA LEU A 203 30.68 -17.15 4.03
C LEU A 203 31.98 -16.37 4.09
N GLN A 204 32.50 -16.16 5.29
CA GLN A 204 33.78 -15.51 5.49
C GLN A 204 34.77 -16.49 6.08
N ASP A 205 35.93 -16.60 5.45
CA ASP A 205 37.04 -17.33 6.00
C ASP A 205 37.46 -16.73 7.34
N THR A 206 37.78 -17.63 8.28
CA THR A 206 38.37 -17.24 9.56
C THR A 206 39.77 -17.78 9.68
N GLN A 207 40.45 -17.48 10.76
CA GLN A 207 41.75 -18.13 11.06
C GLN A 207 41.63 -19.63 11.30
N TYR A 208 40.44 -20.11 11.68
CA TYR A 208 40.19 -21.52 12.01
C TYR A 208 39.46 -22.29 10.92
N VAL A 209 38.65 -21.66 10.12
CA VAL A 209 37.80 -22.31 9.09
C VAL A 209 38.00 -21.63 7.74
N LYS A 210 38.28 -22.43 6.72
CA LYS A 210 38.39 -22.01 5.33
C LYS A 210 37.34 -22.71 4.49
N PHE A 211 36.63 -21.97 3.64
CA PHE A 211 35.58 -22.48 2.77
C PHE A 211 36.08 -22.64 1.33
N SER A 212 35.66 -23.71 0.65
CA SER A 212 35.95 -23.89 -0.78
C SER A 212 35.18 -22.93 -1.65
N GLN A 213 33.98 -22.54 -1.20
CA GLN A 213 33.12 -21.55 -1.83
C GLN A 213 32.60 -20.60 -0.76
N THR A 214 32.80 -19.30 -0.97
CA THR A 214 32.40 -18.25 -0.04
C THR A 214 31.07 -17.59 -0.44
N SER A 215 30.55 -17.87 -1.64
CA SER A 215 29.27 -17.37 -2.13
C SER A 215 28.43 -18.53 -2.66
N LEU A 216 27.27 -18.74 -2.07
CA LEU A 216 26.38 -19.86 -2.37
C LEU A 216 24.97 -19.34 -2.67
N THR A 217 24.38 -19.82 -3.77
CA THR A 217 22.98 -19.49 -4.10
C THR A 217 22.05 -20.32 -3.24
N VAL A 218 21.13 -19.68 -2.54
CA VAL A 218 20.13 -20.30 -1.67
C VAL A 218 18.78 -20.39 -2.38
N GLY A 219 18.38 -19.31 -3.06
CA GLY A 219 17.08 -19.21 -3.70
C GLY A 219 16.01 -18.67 -2.76
N ALA A 220 14.90 -19.36 -2.62
CA ALA A 220 13.80 -18.95 -1.75
C ALA A 220 13.93 -19.55 -0.34
N LEU A 221 13.66 -18.72 0.69
CA LEU A 221 13.57 -19.14 2.09
C LEU A 221 12.14 -18.85 2.60
N PRO A 222 11.22 -19.81 2.50
CA PRO A 222 9.89 -19.67 3.08
C PRO A 222 9.95 -19.57 4.61
N PRO A 223 9.00 -18.89 5.27
CA PRO A 223 8.94 -18.83 6.72
C PRO A 223 8.88 -20.22 7.37
N GLY A 224 9.67 -20.42 8.41
CA GLY A 224 9.67 -21.63 9.23
C GLY A 224 10.19 -22.90 8.54
N THR A 225 10.52 -22.86 7.25
CA THR A 225 11.00 -24.04 6.50
C THR A 225 12.52 -24.05 6.45
N PRO A 226 13.20 -25.09 6.97
CA PRO A 226 14.64 -25.22 6.84
C PRO A 226 15.06 -25.41 5.38
N VAL A 227 16.13 -24.73 4.98
CA VAL A 227 16.78 -24.89 3.66
C VAL A 227 18.26 -25.23 3.89
N ASP A 228 18.68 -26.35 3.34
CA ASP A 228 20.04 -26.85 3.47
C ASP A 228 20.92 -26.36 2.32
N VAL A 229 22.05 -25.74 2.65
CA VAL A 229 23.07 -25.28 1.71
C VAL A 229 24.38 -25.99 2.01
N MET A 230 24.91 -26.71 1.02
CA MET A 230 26.11 -27.52 1.19
C MET A 230 27.34 -26.78 0.65
N THR A 231 28.42 -26.88 1.39
CA THR A 231 29.76 -26.45 0.98
C THR A 231 30.80 -27.42 1.51
N VAL A 232 32.03 -27.14 1.19
CA VAL A 232 33.19 -27.89 1.73
C VAL A 232 34.04 -26.93 2.53
N ALA A 233 34.49 -27.33 3.69
CA ALA A 233 35.34 -26.53 4.54
C ALA A 233 36.53 -27.32 5.12
N SER A 234 37.55 -26.58 5.52
CA SER A 234 38.76 -27.09 6.14
C SER A 234 38.99 -26.40 7.47
N LEU A 235 39.45 -27.15 8.46
CA LEU A 235 39.84 -26.62 9.77
C LEU A 235 41.35 -26.46 9.84
N ALA A 236 41.82 -25.39 10.45
CA ALA A 236 43.20 -25.20 10.77
C ALA A 236 43.69 -26.32 11.75
N PRO A 237 44.95 -26.75 11.67
CA PRO A 237 45.54 -27.54 12.74
C PRO A 237 45.68 -26.72 14.02
N ASP A 238 45.73 -27.38 15.16
CA ASP A 238 46.00 -26.74 16.46
C ASP A 238 47.38 -26.10 16.53
#